data_4435daae2fad1eb47dfdc56598a9040e
#
_entry.id   4435daae2fad1eb47dfdc56598a9040e
#
_cell.length_a   1.000
_cell.length_b   1.000
_cell.length_c   1.000
_cell.angle_alpha   90.00
_cell.angle_beta   90.00
_cell.angle_gamma   90.00
#
_symmetry.space_group_name_H-M   'P 1'
#
loop_
_entity.id
_entity.type
_entity.pdbx_description
1 polymer ?
#
loop_
_entity_poly.entity_id
_entity_poly.type
_entity_poly.pdbx_seq_one_letter_code
_entity_poly.pdbx_strand_id
1 'polypeptide(L)'
;MRWARSCIVMSLLISATGCYYYQPLETPAPQPGTYMQVMLTDSGTSHYWGYLGPDVGNVRGRLTTANPEALALSVESVEQRHGQILSWKGETVRLGREYVATMQERHLSRVRTALLAGGSVIGFIAALAAFTNIASGSGGAGGGGPPR
;
A
#
# COMPACT_ATOMS: atom_id res chain seq x y z
N MET A 1 13.52 2.86 -29.97
CA MET A 1 12.31 3.55 -29.47
C MET A 1 11.32 2.66 -28.71
N ARG A 2 11.19 1.35 -28.98
CA ARG A 2 10.26 0.43 -28.28
C ARG A 2 10.67 0.16 -26.81
N TRP A 3 11.94 0.05 -26.54
CA TRP A 3 12.48 -0.19 -25.17
C TRP A 3 12.24 0.98 -24.21
N ALA A 4 12.38 2.22 -24.68
CA ALA A 4 12.11 3.40 -23.86
C ALA A 4 10.63 3.50 -23.43
N ARG A 5 9.71 3.13 -24.32
CA ARG A 5 8.27 3.06 -23.98
C ARG A 5 7.95 2.00 -22.93
N SER A 6 8.58 0.82 -23.00
CA SER A 6 8.40 -0.24 -22.01
C SER A 6 8.92 0.16 -20.62
N CYS A 7 10.07 0.85 -20.55
CA CYS A 7 10.60 1.33 -19.27
C CYS A 7 9.72 2.39 -18.62
N ILE A 8 9.09 3.28 -19.41
CA ILE A 8 8.18 4.31 -18.92
C ILE A 8 6.90 3.69 -18.37
N VAL A 9 6.31 2.73 -19.07
CA VAL A 9 5.11 2.02 -18.61
C VAL A 9 5.38 1.21 -17.34
N MET A 10 6.54 0.54 -17.27
CA MET A 10 6.95 -0.21 -16.09
C MET A 10 7.19 0.69 -14.87
N SER A 11 7.77 1.87 -15.06
CA SER A 11 7.97 2.87 -13.99
C SER A 11 6.65 3.45 -13.48
N LEU A 12 5.67 3.68 -14.36
CA LEU A 12 4.34 4.16 -13.99
C LEU A 12 3.56 3.13 -13.15
N LEU A 13 3.70 1.84 -13.49
CA LEU A 13 3.03 0.74 -12.76
C LEU A 13 3.58 0.57 -11.33
N ILE A 14 4.86 0.79 -11.11
CA ILE A 14 5.49 0.71 -9.78
C ILE A 14 5.05 1.87 -8.87
N SER A 15 4.76 3.03 -9.46
CA SER A 15 4.30 4.22 -8.70
C SER A 15 2.85 4.12 -8.20
N ALA A 16 2.08 3.16 -8.68
CA ALA A 16 0.68 2.97 -8.31
C ALA A 16 0.47 2.25 -6.96
N THR A 17 1.52 1.65 -6.38
CA THR A 17 1.45 1.06 -5.04
C THR A 17 1.51 2.15 -3.98
N GLY A 18 0.36 2.74 -3.66
CA GLY A 18 0.24 3.77 -2.63
C GLY A 18 0.80 3.29 -1.28
N CYS A 19 1.64 4.11 -0.66
CA CYS A 19 2.16 3.85 0.68
C CYS A 19 1.04 4.08 1.70
N TYR A 20 0.50 2.99 2.24
CA TYR A 20 -0.43 3.01 3.35
C TYR A 20 0.33 2.80 4.66
N TYR A 21 -0.18 3.38 5.73
CA TYR A 21 0.28 3.10 7.08
C TYR A 21 -0.91 2.88 8.00
N TYR A 22 -0.70 2.11 9.04
CA TYR A 22 -1.69 1.82 10.06
C TYR A 22 -1.44 2.72 11.27
N GLN A 23 -2.50 3.38 11.74
CA GLN A 23 -2.46 4.25 12.90
C GLN A 23 -3.46 3.75 13.93
N PRO A 24 -3.12 3.75 15.23
CA PRO A 24 -4.09 3.47 16.29
C PRO A 24 -5.29 4.38 16.14
N LEU A 25 -6.48 3.85 16.41
CA LEU A 25 -7.70 4.65 16.37
C LEU A 25 -7.63 5.74 17.45
N GLU A 26 -7.67 6.99 17.02
CA GLU A 26 -7.78 8.15 17.92
C GLU A 26 -9.22 8.35 18.39
N THR A 27 -10.19 7.84 17.64
CA THR A 27 -11.62 8.00 17.93
C THR A 27 -12.21 6.68 18.43
N PRO A 28 -12.97 6.66 19.53
CA PRO A 28 -13.55 5.45 20.09
C PRO A 28 -14.61 4.79 19.20
N ALA A 29 -15.11 5.47 18.19
CA ALA A 29 -16.11 4.97 17.25
C ALA A 29 -15.64 5.12 15.80
N PRO A 30 -15.03 4.09 15.19
CA PRO A 30 -14.67 4.11 13.79
C PRO A 30 -15.92 4.18 12.90
N GLN A 31 -15.80 4.93 11.79
CA GLN A 31 -16.93 5.09 10.87
C GLN A 31 -17.13 3.84 9.98
N PRO A 32 -18.38 3.44 9.68
CA PRO A 32 -18.66 2.40 8.70
C PRO A 32 -18.00 2.73 7.35
N GLY A 33 -17.47 1.72 6.68
CA GLY A 33 -16.74 1.86 5.42
C GLY A 33 -15.23 2.07 5.58
N THR A 34 -14.74 2.37 6.76
CA THR A 34 -13.30 2.50 7.04
C THR A 34 -12.59 1.16 6.92
N TYR A 35 -11.43 1.16 6.27
CA TYR A 35 -10.56 0.00 6.23
C TYR A 35 -9.69 -0.08 7.47
N MET A 36 -9.77 -1.19 8.18
CA MET A 36 -9.07 -1.33 9.45
C MET A 36 -8.41 -2.70 9.61
N GLN A 37 -7.43 -2.72 10.51
CA GLN A 37 -6.80 -3.92 11.02
C GLN A 37 -7.18 -4.07 12.50
N VAL A 38 -7.68 -5.23 12.85
CA VAL A 38 -8.05 -5.62 14.21
C VAL A 38 -7.10 -6.71 14.66
N MET A 39 -6.40 -6.46 15.77
CA MET A 39 -5.57 -7.44 16.42
C MET A 39 -6.39 -8.16 17.48
N LEU A 40 -6.39 -9.49 17.44
CA LEU A 40 -7.11 -10.32 18.40
C LEU A 40 -6.27 -10.55 19.67
N THR A 41 -6.97 -10.68 20.79
CA THR A 41 -6.38 -11.21 22.06
C THR A 41 -6.11 -12.71 21.92
N ASP A 42 -5.39 -13.31 22.86
CA ASP A 42 -5.18 -14.76 22.90
C ASP A 42 -6.50 -15.53 23.04
N SER A 43 -7.40 -15.01 23.87
CA SER A 43 -8.77 -15.55 24.00
C SER A 43 -9.56 -15.38 22.70
N GLY A 44 -9.39 -14.26 21.99
CA GLY A 44 -10.01 -14.03 20.70
C GLY A 44 -9.52 -14.99 19.63
N THR A 45 -8.22 -15.22 19.54
CA THR A 45 -7.64 -16.22 18.63
C THR A 45 -8.24 -17.61 18.88
N SER A 46 -8.33 -18.01 20.15
CA SER A 46 -8.92 -19.30 20.52
C SER A 46 -10.41 -19.37 20.25
N HIS A 47 -11.16 -18.29 20.52
CA HIS A 47 -12.61 -18.22 20.33
C HIS A 47 -12.99 -18.32 18.84
N TYR A 48 -12.24 -17.62 17.97
CA TYR A 48 -12.52 -17.58 16.52
C TYR A 48 -11.78 -18.64 15.71
N TRP A 49 -11.07 -19.57 16.35
CA TRP A 49 -10.26 -20.58 15.68
C TRP A 49 -11.04 -21.41 14.66
N GLY A 50 -12.25 -21.84 15.01
CA GLY A 50 -13.10 -22.65 14.13
C GLY A 50 -13.67 -21.88 12.93
N TYR A 51 -13.66 -20.55 12.98
CA TYR A 51 -14.24 -19.69 11.95
C TYR A 51 -13.18 -18.96 11.10
N LEU A 52 -12.19 -18.33 11.74
CA LEU A 52 -11.14 -17.58 11.05
C LEU A 52 -9.94 -18.47 10.67
N GLY A 53 -9.83 -19.65 11.26
CA GLY A 53 -8.70 -20.55 11.11
C GLY A 53 -7.75 -20.51 12.29
N PRO A 54 -6.75 -21.43 12.27
CA PRO A 54 -5.83 -21.56 13.39
C PRO A 54 -4.89 -20.36 13.49
N ASP A 55 -4.59 -19.99 14.74
CA ASP A 55 -3.54 -19.03 15.11
C ASP A 55 -3.65 -17.64 14.45
N VAL A 56 -4.88 -17.18 14.14
CA VAL A 56 -5.12 -15.86 13.57
C VAL A 56 -4.89 -14.78 14.63
N GLY A 57 -3.92 -13.89 14.37
CA GLY A 57 -3.62 -12.74 15.21
C GLY A 57 -4.23 -11.44 14.71
N ASN A 58 -4.29 -11.24 13.40
CA ASN A 58 -4.78 -10.01 12.78
C ASN A 58 -5.89 -10.30 11.76
N VAL A 59 -6.92 -9.46 11.80
CA VAL A 59 -8.03 -9.48 10.84
C VAL A 59 -8.05 -8.13 10.13
N ARG A 60 -8.00 -8.15 8.79
CA ARG A 60 -8.04 -6.93 7.97
C ARG A 60 -9.30 -6.93 7.12
N GLY A 61 -9.96 -5.79 7.08
CA GLY A 61 -11.18 -5.66 6.30
C GLY A 61 -11.81 -4.28 6.43
N ARG A 62 -12.96 -4.15 5.82
CA ARG A 62 -13.75 -2.93 5.86
C ARG A 62 -14.79 -3.02 6.95
N LEU A 63 -14.85 -2.02 7.81
CA LEU A 63 -15.85 -1.93 8.87
C LEU A 63 -17.25 -1.76 8.25
N THR A 64 -18.16 -2.67 8.57
CA THR A 64 -19.57 -2.60 8.15
C THR A 64 -20.40 -1.93 9.24
N THR A 65 -20.21 -2.34 10.49
CA THR A 65 -20.95 -1.82 11.64
C THR A 65 -20.06 -1.82 12.88
N ALA A 66 -20.16 -0.78 13.68
CA ALA A 66 -19.51 -0.68 14.99
C ALA A 66 -20.55 -0.46 16.07
N ASN A 67 -20.63 -1.38 17.00
CA ASN A 67 -21.46 -1.27 18.20
C ASN A 67 -20.56 -1.26 19.45
N PRO A 68 -21.07 -0.83 20.62
CA PRO A 68 -20.32 -0.91 21.87
C PRO A 68 -19.82 -2.31 22.23
N GLU A 69 -20.56 -3.35 21.84
CA GLU A 69 -20.27 -4.74 22.17
C GLU A 69 -19.48 -5.49 21.09
N ALA A 70 -19.66 -5.13 19.81
CA ALA A 70 -19.07 -5.86 18.70
C ALA A 70 -18.79 -4.98 17.49
N LEU A 71 -17.83 -5.44 16.68
CA LEU A 71 -17.50 -4.89 15.37
C LEU A 71 -17.89 -5.90 14.29
N ALA A 72 -18.52 -5.45 13.21
CA ALA A 72 -18.73 -6.27 12.03
C ALA A 72 -17.78 -5.80 10.92
N LEU A 73 -16.92 -6.70 10.45
CA LEU A 73 -15.98 -6.44 9.37
C LEU A 73 -16.28 -7.33 8.17
N SER A 74 -16.28 -6.73 6.99
CA SER A 74 -16.14 -7.46 5.73
C SER A 74 -14.66 -7.79 5.54
N VAL A 75 -14.29 -9.05 5.79
CA VAL A 75 -12.90 -9.49 5.90
C VAL A 75 -12.28 -9.70 4.52
N GLU A 76 -11.16 -9.04 4.25
CA GLU A 76 -10.37 -9.23 3.02
C GLU A 76 -9.20 -10.19 3.24
N SER A 77 -8.60 -10.16 4.42
CA SER A 77 -7.51 -11.07 4.77
C SER A 77 -7.39 -11.26 6.26
N VAL A 78 -6.90 -12.41 6.64
CA VAL A 78 -6.48 -12.72 8.00
C VAL A 78 -4.99 -13.05 8.01
N GLU A 79 -4.30 -12.64 9.05
CA GLU A 79 -2.88 -12.91 9.23
C GLU A 79 -2.68 -13.74 10.48
N GLN A 80 -2.03 -14.87 10.31
CA GLN A 80 -1.67 -15.75 11.40
C GLN A 80 -0.46 -15.19 12.15
N ARG A 81 -0.28 -15.55 13.41
CA ARG A 81 0.81 -15.04 14.27
C ARG A 81 2.21 -15.32 13.73
N HIS A 82 2.37 -16.40 12.98
CA HIS A 82 3.63 -16.73 12.29
C HIS A 82 3.80 -16.04 10.92
N GLY A 83 2.93 -15.07 10.59
CA GLY A 83 3.07 -14.19 9.44
C GLY A 83 2.42 -14.69 8.14
N GLN A 84 1.75 -15.84 8.13
CA GLN A 84 1.01 -16.30 6.96
C GLN A 84 -0.25 -15.47 6.78
N ILE A 85 -0.47 -14.98 5.56
CA ILE A 85 -1.66 -14.20 5.19
C ILE A 85 -2.58 -15.05 4.33
N LEU A 86 -3.83 -15.17 4.74
CA LEU A 86 -4.89 -15.87 4.05
C LEU A 86 -5.88 -14.86 3.50
N SER A 87 -6.15 -14.89 2.20
CA SER A 87 -7.12 -14.01 1.56
C SER A 87 -8.54 -14.50 1.75
N TRP A 88 -9.45 -13.58 2.05
CA TRP A 88 -10.88 -13.80 2.22
C TRP A 88 -11.67 -13.06 1.13
N LYS A 89 -12.92 -13.47 0.92
CA LYS A 89 -13.76 -12.93 -0.17
C LYS A 89 -14.71 -11.81 0.28
N GLY A 90 -14.48 -11.23 1.45
CA GLY A 90 -15.32 -10.17 1.99
C GLY A 90 -16.49 -10.67 2.86
N GLU A 91 -16.38 -11.88 3.40
CA GLU A 91 -17.37 -12.39 4.36
C GLU A 91 -17.43 -11.49 5.59
N THR A 92 -18.66 -11.28 6.08
CA THR A 92 -18.86 -10.43 7.26
C THR A 92 -18.65 -11.24 8.53
N VAL A 93 -17.65 -10.83 9.31
CA VAL A 93 -17.32 -11.42 10.61
C VAL A 93 -17.68 -10.44 11.73
N ARG A 94 -18.37 -10.92 12.76
CA ARG A 94 -18.64 -10.17 13.98
C ARG A 94 -17.57 -10.50 15.01
N LEU A 95 -16.83 -9.49 15.43
CA LEU A 95 -15.80 -9.60 16.46
C LEU A 95 -16.29 -8.91 17.74
N GLY A 96 -16.41 -9.67 18.83
CA GLY A 96 -16.71 -9.10 20.15
C GLY A 96 -15.54 -8.22 20.60
N ARG A 97 -15.86 -7.07 21.20
CA ARG A 97 -14.80 -6.12 21.61
C ARG A 97 -13.90 -6.68 22.71
N GLU A 98 -14.39 -7.60 23.50
CA GLU A 98 -13.63 -8.34 24.52
C GLU A 98 -12.51 -9.20 23.94
N TYR A 99 -12.64 -9.58 22.66
CA TYR A 99 -11.63 -10.36 21.93
C TYR A 99 -10.67 -9.51 21.10
N VAL A 100 -10.85 -8.19 21.12
CA VAL A 100 -10.03 -7.23 20.37
C VAL A 100 -8.97 -6.60 21.28
N ALA A 101 -7.71 -6.79 20.95
CA ALA A 101 -6.59 -6.17 21.67
C ALA A 101 -6.33 -4.74 21.19
N THR A 102 -6.32 -4.53 19.86
CA THR A 102 -6.00 -3.23 19.26
C THR A 102 -6.73 -3.07 17.94
N MET A 103 -7.14 -1.84 17.65
CA MET A 103 -7.73 -1.45 16.37
C MET A 103 -6.85 -0.38 15.73
N GLN A 104 -6.55 -0.55 14.45
CA GLN A 104 -5.76 0.37 13.66
C GLN A 104 -6.50 0.71 12.37
N GLU A 105 -6.56 1.98 12.04
CA GLU A 105 -7.14 2.46 10.80
C GLU A 105 -6.06 2.59 9.72
N ARG A 106 -6.41 2.24 8.49
CA ARG A 106 -5.53 2.37 7.35
C ARG A 106 -5.62 3.76 6.76
N HIS A 107 -4.55 4.52 6.89
CA HIS A 107 -4.44 5.87 6.33
C HIS A 107 -3.52 5.91 5.11
N LEU A 108 -3.89 6.74 4.14
CA LEU A 108 -3.06 7.05 2.99
C LEU A 108 -2.00 8.07 3.41
N SER A 109 -0.73 7.71 3.27
CA SER A 109 0.36 8.65 3.55
C SER A 109 0.46 9.70 2.43
N ARG A 110 -0.28 10.81 2.56
CA ARG A 110 -0.28 11.91 1.57
C ARG A 110 1.13 12.45 1.32
N VAL A 111 1.96 12.53 2.35
CA VAL A 111 3.35 13.01 2.23
C VAL A 111 4.20 12.07 1.39
N ARG A 112 4.14 10.76 1.67
CA ARG A 112 4.93 9.77 0.90
C ARG A 112 4.44 9.67 -0.54
N THR A 113 3.13 9.75 -0.75
CA THR A 113 2.55 9.76 -2.10
C THR A 113 2.94 11.03 -2.86
N ALA A 114 2.93 12.20 -2.21
CA ALA A 114 3.37 13.45 -2.82
C ALA A 114 4.87 13.46 -3.16
N LEU A 115 5.72 12.90 -2.29
CA LEU A 115 7.16 12.78 -2.56
C LEU A 115 7.44 11.82 -3.73
N LEU A 116 6.74 10.69 -3.81
CA LEU A 116 6.88 9.76 -4.93
C LEU A 116 6.38 10.36 -6.24
N ALA A 117 5.23 11.04 -6.23
CA ALA A 117 4.68 11.69 -7.41
C ALA A 117 5.57 12.88 -7.85
N GLY A 118 5.99 13.74 -6.91
CA GLY A 118 6.87 14.87 -7.20
C GLY A 118 8.27 14.45 -7.66
N GLY A 119 8.86 13.46 -6.98
CA GLY A 119 10.19 12.92 -7.34
C GLY A 119 10.21 12.27 -8.72
N SER A 120 9.15 11.57 -9.13
CA SER A 120 9.06 10.96 -10.46
C SER A 120 8.94 12.03 -11.57
N VAL A 121 8.22 13.12 -11.36
CA VAL A 121 8.12 14.22 -12.33
C VAL A 121 9.46 14.94 -12.49
N ILE A 122 10.14 15.27 -11.38
CA ILE A 122 11.46 15.92 -11.43
C ILE A 122 12.49 15.01 -12.10
N GLY A 123 12.51 13.73 -11.76
CA GLY A 123 13.39 12.74 -12.38
C GLY A 123 13.16 12.60 -13.88
N PHE A 124 11.90 12.65 -14.32
CA PHE A 124 11.55 12.58 -15.74
C PHE A 124 12.01 13.83 -16.51
N ILE A 125 11.79 15.03 -15.94
CA ILE A 125 12.26 16.30 -16.55
C ILE A 125 13.79 16.32 -16.64
N ALA A 126 14.50 15.90 -15.60
CA ALA A 126 15.96 15.83 -15.61
C ALA A 126 16.48 14.83 -16.65
N ALA A 127 15.84 13.69 -16.80
CA ALA A 127 16.18 12.70 -17.83
C ALA A 127 15.96 13.26 -19.24
N LEU A 128 14.85 13.96 -19.50
CA LEU A 128 14.57 14.59 -20.78
C LEU A 128 15.64 15.68 -21.10
N ALA A 129 15.98 16.51 -20.13
CA ALA A 129 17.01 17.55 -20.31
C ALA A 129 18.39 16.95 -20.61
N ALA A 130 18.77 15.85 -19.96
CA ALA A 130 20.00 15.13 -20.26
C ALA A 130 19.99 14.55 -21.67
N PHE A 131 18.89 13.97 -22.12
CA PHE A 131 18.74 13.44 -23.48
C PHE A 131 18.86 14.52 -24.55
N THR A 132 18.26 15.70 -24.35
CA THR A 132 18.35 16.81 -25.32
C THR A 132 19.77 17.37 -25.40
N ASN A 133 20.50 17.46 -24.30
CA ASN A 133 21.90 17.92 -24.29
C ASN A 133 22.84 16.92 -24.98
N ILE A 134 22.63 15.60 -24.85
CA ILE A 134 23.43 14.59 -25.55
C ILE A 134 23.11 14.62 -27.06
N ALA A 135 21.88 14.84 -27.46
CA ALA A 135 21.47 14.89 -28.87
C ALA A 135 22.01 16.14 -29.59
N SER A 136 22.21 17.27 -28.88
CA SER A 136 22.73 18.51 -29.42
C SER A 136 24.25 18.61 -29.37
N GLY A 137 24.93 17.80 -28.54
CA GLY A 137 26.41 17.80 -28.43
C GLY A 137 27.13 16.92 -29.45
N SER A 138 26.47 16.21 -30.32
CA SER A 138 27.06 15.27 -31.31
C SER A 138 27.38 15.91 -32.68
N GLY A 139 27.33 17.24 -32.79
CA GLY A 139 27.53 17.96 -34.05
C GLY A 139 28.77 18.86 -34.12
N GLY A 140 29.95 18.40 -33.69
CA GLY A 140 31.10 19.28 -33.75
C GLY A 140 32.46 18.61 -33.61
N ALA A 141 32.83 17.75 -34.56
CA ALA A 141 34.27 17.40 -34.75
C ALA A 141 34.46 16.78 -36.14
N GLY A 142 34.81 17.60 -37.11
CA GLY A 142 35.16 17.15 -38.45
C GLY A 142 35.74 18.24 -39.30
N GLY A 143 36.95 18.71 -38.97
CA GLY A 143 37.67 19.70 -39.75
C GLY A 143 39.19 19.56 -39.63
N GLY A 144 39.73 18.39 -39.98
CA GLY A 144 41.14 18.18 -40.17
C GLY A 144 41.50 18.30 -41.65
N GLY A 145 42.01 19.47 -42.09
CA GLY A 145 42.56 19.66 -43.43
C GLY A 145 43.91 18.98 -43.55
N PRO A 146 44.33 18.54 -44.78
CA PRO A 146 45.58 17.86 -45.00
C PRO A 146 46.76 18.85 -45.00
N PRO A 147 47.97 18.46 -44.51
CA PRO A 147 49.17 19.27 -44.62
C PRO A 147 49.73 19.19 -46.04
N ARG A 148 50.16 20.33 -46.54
CA ARG A 148 51.08 20.45 -47.68
C ARG A 148 52.45 20.39 -47.15
#